data_6c9591117afbe7cb1577c5a38802b681
#
_entry.id   6c9591117afbe7cb1577c5a38802b681
#
_cell.length_a   1.000
_cell.length_b   1.000
_cell.length_c   1.000
_cell.angle_alpha   90.00
_cell.angle_beta   90.00
_cell.angle_gamma   90.00
#
_symmetry.space_group_name_H-M   'P 1'
#
loop_
_entity.id
_entity.type
_entity.pdbx_description
1 polymer ?
#
loop_
_entity_poly.entity_id
_entity_poly.type
_entity_poly.pdbx_seq_one_letter_code
_entity_poly.pdbx_strand_id
1 'polypeptide(L)'
;MSRFTPLDERFAHQIPEPFPNTVMYHHEWRESLFFVMQRPDGPGDVVISTLAHFPARGEMDSLQLGRVGGNPLITKHVRTVDGDQDIFKVGGVTIDIIEPLKKIRLQVVESPATSATLDITFTARTQPYQLRRGTMKAGHEVVWDQSHMFQSGTYNGTYTFKGQTHKVENWWGQRDHSWGIRAHGRCPMWMWLAI
;
A
#
# COMPACT_ATOMS: atom_id res chain seq x y z
N MET A 1 -24.78 -3.29 1.35
CA MET A 1 -23.94 -4.35 0.80
C MET A 1 -22.69 -3.69 0.24
N SER A 2 -21.51 -4.25 0.49
CA SER A 2 -20.25 -3.74 -0.10
C SER A 2 -20.30 -3.88 -1.62
N ARG A 3 -19.84 -2.87 -2.33
CA ARG A 3 -19.64 -2.92 -3.79
C ARG A 3 -18.37 -3.68 -4.18
N PHE A 4 -17.48 -3.90 -3.22
CA PHE A 4 -16.19 -4.55 -3.47
C PHE A 4 -16.33 -6.07 -3.52
N THR A 5 -15.55 -6.67 -4.38
CA THR A 5 -15.46 -8.12 -4.61
C THR A 5 -14.03 -8.60 -4.34
N PRO A 6 -13.76 -9.91 -4.28
CA PRO A 6 -12.40 -10.42 -4.18
C PRO A 6 -11.44 -9.96 -5.29
N LEU A 7 -11.97 -9.55 -6.45
CA LEU A 7 -11.15 -9.02 -7.55
C LEU A 7 -10.55 -7.66 -7.22
N ASP A 8 -11.17 -6.89 -6.31
CA ASP A 8 -10.64 -5.59 -5.87
C ASP A 8 -9.37 -5.71 -5.01
N GLU A 9 -8.91 -6.92 -4.74
CA GLU A 9 -7.58 -7.18 -4.17
C GLU A 9 -6.47 -7.34 -5.22
N ARG A 10 -6.79 -7.31 -6.49
CA ARG A 10 -5.85 -7.48 -7.60
C ARG A 10 -5.57 -6.15 -8.29
N PHE A 11 -4.46 -6.06 -9.00
CA PHE A 11 -4.16 -4.95 -9.90
C PHE A 11 -4.89 -5.12 -11.24
N ALA A 12 -6.22 -5.17 -11.16
CA ALA A 12 -7.12 -5.49 -12.27
C ALA A 12 -8.08 -4.36 -12.63
N HIS A 13 -7.94 -3.18 -12.00
CA HIS A 13 -8.80 -2.02 -12.23
C HIS A 13 -8.43 -1.30 -13.53
N GLN A 14 -8.74 -1.94 -14.65
CA GLN A 14 -8.45 -1.43 -15.98
C GLN A 14 -9.60 -1.73 -16.96
N ILE A 15 -9.71 -0.92 -17.99
CA ILE A 15 -10.60 -1.22 -19.10
C ILE A 15 -10.02 -2.37 -19.94
N PRO A 16 -10.84 -3.13 -20.71
CA PRO A 16 -10.39 -4.26 -21.51
C PRO A 16 -9.67 -3.82 -22.79
N GLU A 17 -8.60 -3.07 -22.62
CA GLU A 17 -7.73 -2.55 -23.68
C GLU A 17 -6.27 -2.91 -23.39
N PRO A 18 -5.41 -3.06 -24.39
CA PRO A 18 -3.98 -3.15 -24.19
C PRO A 18 -3.46 -1.95 -23.39
N PHE A 19 -2.47 -2.13 -22.53
CA PHE A 19 -1.91 -1.06 -21.71
C PHE A 19 -1.63 0.25 -22.44
N PRO A 20 -1.07 0.26 -23.66
CA PRO A 20 -0.84 1.50 -24.39
C PRO A 20 -2.11 2.30 -24.76
N ASN A 21 -3.25 1.64 -24.79
CA ASN A 21 -4.52 2.23 -25.22
C ASN A 21 -5.41 2.67 -24.05
N THR A 22 -4.97 2.49 -22.80
CA THR A 22 -5.79 2.74 -21.62
C THR A 22 -5.46 4.06 -20.95
N VAL A 23 -6.34 4.55 -20.11
CA VAL A 23 -6.04 5.70 -19.23
C VAL A 23 -4.87 5.41 -18.28
N MET A 24 -4.56 4.15 -18.07
CA MET A 24 -3.39 3.69 -17.30
C MET A 24 -2.08 4.04 -18.00
N TYR A 25 -2.11 4.40 -19.26
CA TYR A 25 -0.96 4.95 -19.97
C TYR A 25 -0.53 6.33 -19.45
N HIS A 26 -1.39 6.98 -18.68
CA HIS A 26 -1.01 8.24 -18.04
C HIS A 26 0.20 8.02 -17.11
N HIS A 27 1.24 8.84 -17.28
CA HIS A 27 2.52 8.68 -16.57
C HIS A 27 2.37 8.64 -15.04
N GLU A 28 1.41 9.38 -14.51
CA GLU A 28 1.13 9.45 -13.07
C GLU A 28 0.03 8.46 -12.62
N TRP A 29 -0.38 7.52 -13.48
CA TRP A 29 -1.27 6.46 -13.03
C TRP A 29 -0.52 5.55 -12.06
N ARG A 30 -1.16 5.29 -10.93
CA ARG A 30 -0.66 4.39 -9.90
C ARG A 30 -1.81 3.56 -9.35
N GLU A 31 -1.58 2.28 -9.19
CA GLU A 31 -2.42 1.40 -8.39
C GLU A 31 -1.61 0.86 -7.23
N SER A 32 -2.12 0.96 -6.00
CA SER A 32 -1.31 0.64 -4.83
C SER A 32 -2.10 0.05 -3.67
N LEU A 33 -1.44 -0.86 -2.99
CA LEU A 33 -1.79 -1.33 -1.66
C LEU A 33 -1.03 -0.49 -0.62
N PHE A 34 -1.73 -0.05 0.41
CA PHE A 34 -1.19 0.74 1.50
C PHE A 34 -1.66 0.15 2.83
N PHE A 35 -0.74 0.00 3.76
CA PHE A 35 -0.99 -0.50 5.09
C PHE A 35 -0.34 0.42 6.11
N VAL A 36 -1.08 0.81 7.12
CA VAL A 36 -0.55 1.54 8.27
C VAL A 36 -0.96 0.83 9.54
N MET A 37 -0.01 0.58 10.39
CA MET A 37 -0.23 -0.01 11.70
C MET A 37 0.44 0.83 12.78
N GLN A 38 -0.20 0.89 13.93
CA GLN A 38 0.25 1.67 15.06
C GLN A 38 0.11 0.85 16.34
N ARG A 39 1.13 0.92 17.16
CA ARG A 39 1.10 0.37 18.51
C ARG A 39 0.06 1.12 19.35
N PRO A 40 -0.89 0.42 19.98
CA PRO A 40 -1.98 1.08 20.73
C PRO A 40 -1.51 1.74 22.03
N ASP A 41 -0.40 1.28 22.62
CA ASP A 41 0.05 1.69 23.93
C ASP A 41 1.27 2.61 23.85
N GLY A 42 1.11 3.88 24.21
CA GLY A 42 2.19 4.86 24.35
C GLY A 42 2.61 5.57 23.06
N PRO A 43 3.69 6.36 23.08
CA PRO A 43 4.27 7.04 21.91
C PRO A 43 4.86 6.00 20.97
N GLY A 44 3.96 5.40 20.21
CA GLY A 44 4.15 4.11 19.69
C GLY A 44 4.94 4.02 18.42
N ASP A 45 5.33 2.81 18.12
CA ASP A 45 5.81 2.45 16.83
C ASP A 45 4.70 2.60 15.80
N VAL A 46 5.04 3.18 14.66
CA VAL A 46 4.18 3.31 13.48
C VAL A 46 4.92 2.73 12.31
N VAL A 47 4.28 1.82 11.59
CA VAL A 47 4.85 1.25 10.38
C VAL A 47 3.84 1.44 9.24
N ILE A 48 4.33 1.98 8.14
CA ILE A 48 3.64 2.10 6.87
C ILE A 48 4.34 1.18 5.88
N SER A 49 3.58 0.36 5.16
CA SER A 49 4.08 -0.46 4.08
C SER A 49 3.22 -0.24 2.84
N THR A 50 3.85 0.00 1.70
CA THR A 50 3.16 0.14 0.42
C THR A 50 3.76 -0.76 -0.63
N LEU A 51 2.94 -1.16 -1.59
CA LEU A 51 3.37 -1.77 -2.83
C LEU A 51 2.51 -1.17 -3.94
N ALA A 52 3.14 -0.70 -5.00
CA ALA A 52 2.46 0.00 -6.07
C ALA A 52 2.93 -0.44 -7.45
N HIS A 53 2.00 -0.38 -8.40
CA HIS A 53 2.19 -0.61 -9.81
C HIS A 53 1.99 0.69 -10.60
N PHE A 54 2.89 0.95 -11.53
CA PHE A 54 2.89 2.09 -12.45
C PHE A 54 2.91 1.59 -13.89
N PRO A 55 1.75 1.27 -14.49
CA PRO A 55 1.68 0.64 -15.80
C PRO A 55 2.43 1.39 -16.89
N ALA A 56 2.25 2.71 -16.97
CA ALA A 56 2.90 3.55 -17.99
C ALA A 56 4.42 3.63 -17.86
N ARG A 57 4.97 3.24 -16.70
CA ARG A 57 6.41 3.20 -16.45
C ARG A 57 6.98 1.79 -16.57
N GLY A 58 6.12 0.77 -16.63
CA GLY A 58 6.55 -0.63 -16.56
C GLY A 58 7.24 -0.96 -15.23
N GLU A 59 6.79 -0.37 -14.12
CA GLU A 59 7.45 -0.45 -12.83
C GLU A 59 6.50 -0.83 -11.71
N MET A 60 7.05 -1.49 -10.70
CA MET A 60 6.46 -1.58 -9.37
C MET A 60 7.43 -1.04 -8.33
N ASP A 61 6.90 -0.39 -7.31
CA ASP A 61 7.68 0.00 -6.14
C ASP A 61 7.11 -0.54 -4.83
N SER A 62 7.96 -0.59 -3.82
CA SER A 62 7.56 -0.77 -2.44
C SER A 62 8.25 0.24 -1.55
N LEU A 63 7.54 0.72 -0.55
CA LEU A 63 8.05 1.69 0.42
C LEU A 63 7.66 1.24 1.83
N GLN A 64 8.63 1.22 2.74
CA GLN A 64 8.39 1.13 4.17
C GLN A 64 8.80 2.45 4.80
N LEU A 65 7.89 3.02 5.55
CA LEU A 65 8.10 4.22 6.35
C LEU A 65 7.71 3.96 7.78
N GLY A 66 8.31 4.67 8.71
CA GLY A 66 7.81 4.64 10.05
C GLY A 66 8.81 5.03 11.12
N ARG A 67 8.43 4.71 12.34
CA ARG A 67 9.27 4.82 13.52
C ARG A 67 9.14 3.52 14.29
N VAL A 68 10.26 2.85 14.53
CA VAL A 68 10.29 1.55 15.20
C VAL A 68 11.37 1.60 16.28
N GLY A 69 11.00 1.29 17.53
CA GLY A 69 11.91 1.38 18.67
C GLY A 69 12.56 2.76 18.81
N GLY A 70 11.80 3.84 18.50
CA GLY A 70 12.29 5.21 18.53
C GLY A 70 13.15 5.64 17.34
N ASN A 71 13.47 4.74 16.40
CA ASN A 71 14.32 5.01 15.23
C ASN A 71 13.48 5.14 13.96
N PRO A 72 13.87 6.02 13.01
CA PRO A 72 13.21 6.11 11.71
C PRO A 72 13.46 4.84 10.88
N LEU A 73 12.42 4.41 10.18
CA LEU A 73 12.46 3.37 9.17
C LEU A 73 12.10 3.99 7.84
N ILE A 74 12.99 3.94 6.87
CA ILE A 74 12.73 4.36 5.49
C ILE A 74 13.45 3.39 4.57
N THR A 75 12.67 2.70 3.72
CA THR A 75 13.22 1.77 2.73
C THR A 75 12.37 1.85 1.47
N LYS A 76 13.01 1.97 0.32
CA LYS A 76 12.34 1.95 -0.98
C LYS A 76 13.02 0.96 -1.91
N HIS A 77 12.21 0.17 -2.61
CA HIS A 77 12.65 -0.69 -3.71
C HIS A 77 11.82 -0.41 -4.95
N VAL A 78 12.44 -0.61 -6.11
CA VAL A 78 11.78 -0.52 -7.41
C VAL A 78 12.17 -1.76 -8.22
N ARG A 79 11.24 -2.30 -8.98
CA ARG A 79 11.51 -3.31 -9.99
C ARG A 79 10.80 -3.01 -11.29
N THR A 80 11.38 -3.47 -12.39
CA THR A 80 10.70 -3.52 -13.69
C THR A 80 9.63 -4.63 -13.67
N VAL A 81 8.53 -4.38 -14.36
CA VAL A 81 7.45 -5.35 -14.60
C VAL A 81 7.66 -5.98 -15.97
N ASP A 82 7.61 -7.30 -16.03
CA ASP A 82 7.73 -8.07 -17.27
C ASP A 82 6.55 -9.06 -17.39
N GLY A 83 5.34 -8.48 -17.46
CA GLY A 83 4.10 -9.25 -17.52
C GLY A 83 3.69 -9.93 -16.21
N ASP A 84 4.38 -9.61 -15.11
CA ASP A 84 4.22 -10.24 -13.79
C ASP A 84 3.66 -9.26 -12.73
N GLN A 85 2.82 -8.32 -13.13
CA GLN A 85 2.23 -7.28 -12.26
C GLN A 85 1.31 -7.84 -11.17
N ASP A 86 0.83 -9.07 -11.30
CA ASP A 86 0.03 -9.77 -10.32
C ASP A 86 0.87 -10.44 -9.22
N ILE A 87 2.19 -10.43 -9.35
CA ILE A 87 3.13 -10.87 -8.32
C ILE A 87 3.42 -9.70 -7.38
N PHE A 88 2.78 -9.70 -6.22
CA PHE A 88 2.95 -8.65 -5.21
C PHE A 88 4.25 -8.78 -4.44
N LYS A 89 5.37 -8.71 -5.16
CA LYS A 89 6.72 -8.78 -4.61
C LYS A 89 7.63 -7.73 -5.24
N VAL A 90 8.24 -6.88 -4.40
CA VAL A 90 9.21 -5.87 -4.81
C VAL A 90 10.33 -5.79 -3.79
N GLY A 91 11.56 -6.10 -4.22
CA GLY A 91 12.69 -6.24 -3.30
C GLY A 91 12.44 -7.32 -2.25
N GLY A 92 12.65 -6.98 -0.98
CA GLY A 92 12.36 -7.86 0.15
C GLY A 92 10.89 -7.89 0.60
N VAL A 93 10.03 -7.09 -0.04
CA VAL A 93 8.61 -6.96 0.35
C VAL A 93 7.73 -7.91 -0.43
N THR A 94 6.88 -8.66 0.28
CA THR A 94 5.86 -9.54 -0.31
C THR A 94 4.52 -9.26 0.38
N ILE A 95 3.45 -9.24 -0.40
CA ILE A 95 2.08 -9.11 0.09
C ILE A 95 1.28 -10.31 -0.41
N ASP A 96 0.77 -11.12 0.53
CA ASP A 96 -0.03 -12.30 0.24
C ASP A 96 -1.49 -12.05 0.63
N ILE A 97 -2.38 -12.16 -0.33
CA ILE A 97 -3.83 -12.10 -0.11
C ILE A 97 -4.31 -13.47 0.37
N ILE A 98 -4.34 -13.68 1.69
CA ILE A 98 -4.74 -14.97 2.28
C ILE A 98 -6.24 -15.20 2.11
N GLU A 99 -7.04 -14.18 2.44
CA GLU A 99 -8.48 -14.16 2.27
C GLU A 99 -8.89 -12.78 1.76
N PRO A 100 -9.37 -12.66 0.50
CA PRO A 100 -9.73 -11.39 -0.09
C PRO A 100 -10.69 -10.58 0.78
N LEU A 101 -10.41 -9.29 0.93
CA LEU A 101 -11.15 -8.32 1.74
C LEU A 101 -11.18 -8.61 3.24
N LYS A 102 -10.43 -9.61 3.72
CA LYS A 102 -10.43 -10.00 5.13
C LYS A 102 -9.04 -10.17 5.73
N LYS A 103 -8.13 -10.87 5.04
CA LYS A 103 -6.85 -11.26 5.63
C LYS A 103 -5.71 -11.17 4.64
N ILE A 104 -4.71 -10.38 5.00
CA ILE A 104 -3.57 -10.09 4.14
C ILE A 104 -2.30 -10.21 4.98
N ARG A 105 -1.30 -10.92 4.46
CA ARG A 105 0.02 -11.04 5.08
C ARG A 105 1.00 -10.11 4.39
N LEU A 106 1.77 -9.39 5.20
CA LEU A 106 2.87 -8.54 4.77
C LEU A 106 4.16 -9.15 5.29
N GLN A 107 5.09 -9.39 4.38
CA GLN A 107 6.43 -9.85 4.73
C GLN A 107 7.46 -8.87 4.19
N VAL A 108 8.42 -8.55 5.03
CA VAL A 108 9.64 -7.83 4.64
C VAL A 108 10.82 -8.67 5.14
N VAL A 109 11.62 -9.18 4.22
CA VAL A 109 12.85 -9.89 4.54
C VAL A 109 14.03 -8.92 4.52
N GLU A 110 15.07 -9.26 5.25
CA GLU A 110 16.32 -8.48 5.28
C GLU A 110 16.88 -8.28 3.86
N SER A 111 17.35 -7.08 3.60
CA SER A 111 18.01 -6.74 2.35
C SER A 111 19.12 -5.72 2.62
N PRO A 112 20.03 -5.48 1.67
CA PRO A 112 21.06 -4.45 1.82
C PRO A 112 20.51 -3.05 2.10
N ALA A 113 19.23 -2.81 1.75
CA ALA A 113 18.57 -1.53 1.96
C ALA A 113 17.85 -1.40 3.30
N THR A 114 17.60 -2.49 4.03
CA THR A 114 16.91 -2.44 5.32
C THR A 114 17.37 -3.53 6.28
N SER A 115 17.60 -3.13 7.53
CA SER A 115 17.81 -4.04 8.65
C SER A 115 16.50 -4.42 9.38
N ALA A 116 15.36 -3.90 8.92
CA ALA A 116 14.06 -4.23 9.49
C ALA A 116 13.42 -5.39 8.72
N THR A 117 12.88 -6.37 9.43
CA THR A 117 12.07 -7.44 8.87
C THR A 117 10.69 -7.45 9.50
N LEU A 118 9.70 -7.84 8.72
CA LEU A 118 8.30 -7.93 9.16
C LEU A 118 7.72 -9.27 8.71
N ASP A 119 6.90 -9.87 9.57
CA ASP A 119 5.98 -10.93 9.21
C ASP A 119 4.68 -10.69 9.97
N ILE A 120 3.78 -9.98 9.33
CA ILE A 120 2.60 -9.39 9.96
C ILE A 120 1.37 -9.69 9.12
N THR A 121 0.30 -10.06 9.80
CA THR A 121 -1.00 -10.29 9.19
C THR A 121 -2.00 -9.20 9.58
N PHE A 122 -2.55 -8.54 8.58
CA PHE A 122 -3.73 -7.70 8.71
C PHE A 122 -4.98 -8.56 8.74
N THR A 123 -5.90 -8.26 9.67
CA THR A 123 -7.24 -8.85 9.71
C THR A 123 -8.27 -7.72 9.77
N ALA A 124 -9.14 -7.66 8.76
CA ALA A 124 -10.17 -6.63 8.66
C ALA A 124 -11.20 -6.76 9.79
N ARG A 125 -11.58 -5.64 10.38
CA ARG A 125 -12.67 -5.50 11.37
C ARG A 125 -13.91 -4.85 10.77
N THR A 126 -13.75 -4.12 9.66
CA THR A 126 -14.83 -3.42 8.98
C THR A 126 -15.03 -3.98 7.58
N GLN A 127 -16.24 -3.75 7.04
CA GLN A 127 -16.46 -3.91 5.61
C GLN A 127 -15.63 -2.88 4.84
N PRO A 128 -15.22 -3.19 3.59
CA PRO A 128 -14.55 -2.21 2.76
C PRO A 128 -15.44 -0.98 2.53
N TYR A 129 -14.82 0.19 2.63
CA TYR A 129 -15.47 1.47 2.40
C TYR A 129 -14.85 2.16 1.19
N GLN A 130 -15.66 2.58 0.25
CA GLN A 130 -15.21 3.35 -0.91
C GLN A 130 -15.27 4.84 -0.61
N LEU A 131 -14.12 5.51 -0.68
CA LEU A 131 -14.10 6.97 -0.68
C LEU A 131 -14.68 7.49 -2.02
N ARG A 132 -15.37 8.61 -1.94
CA ARG A 132 -15.85 9.28 -3.15
C ARG A 132 -14.66 9.63 -4.04
N ARG A 133 -14.71 9.23 -5.32
CA ARG A 133 -13.70 9.61 -6.32
C ARG A 133 -13.53 11.13 -6.34
N GLY A 134 -12.30 11.57 -6.21
CA GLY A 134 -11.92 12.98 -6.29
C GLY A 134 -11.15 13.27 -7.57
N THR A 135 -11.40 14.42 -8.17
CA THR A 135 -10.65 14.88 -9.34
C THR A 135 -10.18 16.31 -9.10
N MET A 136 -8.89 16.56 -9.35
CA MET A 136 -8.30 17.89 -9.32
C MET A 136 -7.56 18.17 -10.63
N LYS A 137 -7.58 19.43 -11.06
CA LYS A 137 -6.88 19.90 -12.25
C LYS A 137 -5.93 21.05 -11.90
N ALA A 138 -4.79 21.10 -12.59
CA ALA A 138 -3.91 22.25 -12.65
C ALA A 138 -3.94 22.78 -14.07
N GLY A 139 -4.74 23.83 -14.32
CA GLY A 139 -5.08 24.26 -15.68
C GLY A 139 -5.90 23.19 -16.41
N HIS A 140 -5.39 22.71 -17.53
CA HIS A 140 -6.02 21.65 -18.33
C HIS A 140 -5.56 20.23 -17.93
N GLU A 141 -4.50 20.11 -17.16
CA GLU A 141 -3.92 18.84 -16.74
C GLU A 141 -4.69 18.24 -15.55
N VAL A 142 -5.05 16.96 -15.63
CA VAL A 142 -5.55 16.20 -14.49
C VAL A 142 -4.37 15.80 -13.63
N VAL A 143 -4.26 16.37 -12.43
CA VAL A 143 -3.18 16.07 -11.47
C VAL A 143 -3.60 15.10 -10.39
N TRP A 144 -4.90 14.90 -10.26
CA TRP A 144 -5.50 13.95 -9.35
C TRP A 144 -6.82 13.44 -9.92
N ASP A 145 -6.96 12.14 -10.04
CA ASP A 145 -8.22 11.46 -10.36
C ASP A 145 -8.13 10.04 -9.83
N GLN A 146 -8.66 9.82 -8.63
CA GLN A 146 -8.36 8.62 -7.89
C GLN A 146 -9.57 8.08 -7.13
N SER A 147 -9.62 6.76 -7.07
CA SER A 147 -10.51 5.99 -6.20
C SER A 147 -9.72 5.30 -5.09
N HIS A 148 -10.35 5.14 -3.94
CA HIS A 148 -9.80 4.47 -2.76
C HIS A 148 -10.79 3.51 -2.15
N MET A 149 -10.31 2.37 -1.72
CA MET A 149 -10.98 1.43 -0.84
C MET A 149 -10.26 1.41 0.51
N PHE A 150 -10.98 1.63 1.59
CA PHE A 150 -10.43 1.59 2.96
C PHE A 150 -11.03 0.46 3.77
N GLN A 151 -10.24 -0.09 4.67
CA GLN A 151 -10.69 -0.96 5.75
C GLN A 151 -9.89 -0.70 7.01
N SER A 152 -10.58 -0.68 8.16
CA SER A 152 -9.94 -0.71 9.48
C SER A 152 -9.77 -2.15 9.94
N GLY A 153 -8.68 -2.41 10.66
CA GLY A 153 -8.37 -3.75 11.12
C GLY A 153 -7.32 -3.79 12.24
N THR A 154 -6.89 -4.99 12.52
CA THR A 154 -5.80 -5.27 13.46
C THR A 154 -4.66 -5.98 12.76
N TYR A 155 -3.47 -5.77 13.30
CA TYR A 155 -2.25 -6.39 12.84
C TYR A 155 -1.66 -7.29 13.93
N ASN A 156 -1.23 -8.48 13.53
CA ASN A 156 -0.62 -9.47 14.40
C ASN A 156 0.58 -10.12 13.72
N GLY A 157 1.63 -10.39 14.47
CA GLY A 157 2.84 -11.01 13.96
C GLY A 157 4.08 -10.52 14.69
N THR A 158 5.16 -10.32 13.95
CA THR A 158 6.44 -9.87 14.49
C THR A 158 7.11 -8.86 13.57
N TYR A 159 7.89 -7.96 14.16
CA TYR A 159 8.91 -7.22 13.45
C TYR A 159 10.26 -7.36 14.15
N THR A 160 11.33 -7.36 13.37
CA THR A 160 12.69 -7.36 13.89
C THR A 160 13.39 -6.10 13.41
N PHE A 161 14.02 -5.39 14.32
CA PHE A 161 14.78 -4.18 14.00
C PHE A 161 16.04 -4.14 14.85
N LYS A 162 17.21 -3.89 14.22
CA LYS A 162 18.51 -3.89 14.86
C LYS A 162 18.75 -5.16 15.69
N GLY A 163 18.36 -6.32 15.18
CA GLY A 163 18.53 -7.61 15.83
C GLY A 163 17.56 -7.91 16.98
N GLN A 164 16.65 -6.99 17.30
CA GLN A 164 15.62 -7.18 18.32
C GLN A 164 14.28 -7.52 17.69
N THR A 165 13.71 -8.64 18.06
CA THR A 165 12.37 -9.06 17.61
C THR A 165 11.31 -8.61 18.60
N HIS A 166 10.30 -7.94 18.07
CA HIS A 166 9.17 -7.43 18.82
C HIS A 166 7.89 -8.11 18.34
N LYS A 167 7.02 -8.43 19.29
CA LYS A 167 5.71 -8.98 19.01
C LYS A 167 4.72 -7.88 18.66
N VAL A 168 3.96 -8.09 17.61
CA VAL A 168 2.84 -7.26 17.21
C VAL A 168 1.57 -7.98 17.62
N GLU A 169 0.86 -7.44 18.60
CA GLU A 169 -0.38 -8.03 19.12
C GLU A 169 -1.50 -7.00 19.05
N ASN A 170 -2.47 -7.26 18.18
CA ASN A 170 -3.65 -6.41 17.98
C ASN A 170 -3.34 -4.93 17.78
N TRP A 171 -2.24 -4.63 17.08
CA TRP A 171 -1.97 -3.26 16.69
C TRP A 171 -3.09 -2.75 15.79
N TRP A 172 -3.46 -1.51 15.98
CA TRP A 172 -4.51 -0.89 15.21
C TRP A 172 -4.00 -0.34 13.90
N GLY A 173 -4.88 -0.27 12.94
CA GLY A 173 -4.56 0.43 11.72
C GLY A 173 -5.58 0.24 10.64
N GLN A 174 -5.18 0.70 9.48
CA GLN A 174 -5.99 0.66 8.29
C GLN A 174 -5.17 0.12 7.14
N ARG A 175 -5.88 -0.33 6.14
CA ARG A 175 -5.35 -0.52 4.81
C ARG A 175 -6.15 0.28 3.81
N ASP A 176 -5.49 0.66 2.72
CA ASP A 176 -6.17 1.16 1.55
C ASP A 176 -5.70 0.39 0.30
N HIS A 177 -6.57 0.33 -0.68
CA HIS A 177 -6.25 -0.02 -2.05
C HIS A 177 -6.76 1.12 -2.92
N SER A 178 -5.87 1.75 -3.65
CA SER A 178 -6.19 2.94 -4.43
C SER A 178 -5.64 2.86 -5.84
N TRP A 179 -6.37 3.42 -6.79
CA TRP A 179 -6.00 3.45 -8.20
C TRP A 179 -6.41 4.74 -8.86
N GLY A 180 -5.62 5.18 -9.83
CA GLY A 180 -5.87 6.40 -10.60
C GLY A 180 -4.64 7.29 -10.76
N ILE A 181 -4.89 8.49 -11.29
CA ILE A 181 -3.86 9.51 -11.53
C ILE A 181 -3.54 10.21 -10.22
N ARG A 182 -2.24 10.27 -9.88
CA ARG A 182 -1.75 10.92 -8.67
C ARG A 182 -0.39 11.56 -8.87
N ALA A 183 -0.37 12.83 -9.17
CA ALA A 183 0.85 13.63 -9.25
C ALA A 183 1.28 14.11 -7.84
N HIS A 184 1.94 13.22 -7.09
CA HIS A 184 2.34 13.50 -5.69
C HIS A 184 3.18 14.78 -5.55
N GLY A 185 4.06 15.06 -6.49
CA GLY A 185 4.90 16.26 -6.47
C GLY A 185 4.15 17.59 -6.61
N ARG A 186 2.87 17.54 -6.97
CA ARG A 186 2.00 18.72 -7.07
C ARG A 186 1.30 19.09 -5.76
N CYS A 187 1.35 18.23 -4.76
CA CYS A 187 0.75 18.45 -3.44
C CYS A 187 1.83 18.77 -2.42
N PRO A 188 1.84 19.99 -1.84
CA PRO A 188 2.88 20.39 -0.89
C PRO A 188 2.77 19.71 0.46
N MET A 189 1.58 19.17 0.80
CA MET A 189 1.34 18.49 2.06
C MET A 189 0.26 17.43 1.89
N TRP A 190 0.48 16.28 2.51
CA TRP A 190 -0.50 15.20 2.64
C TRP A 190 -0.83 14.99 4.10
N MET A 191 -2.10 15.03 4.42
CA MET A 191 -2.61 14.64 5.72
C MET A 191 -3.55 13.47 5.55
N TRP A 192 -3.24 12.36 6.20
CA TRP A 192 -4.07 11.17 6.20
C TRP A 192 -4.60 10.94 7.61
N LEU A 193 -5.92 10.99 7.76
CA LEU A 193 -6.60 10.82 9.03
C LEU A 193 -7.32 9.48 9.01
N ALA A 194 -6.96 8.61 9.95
CA ALA A 194 -7.61 7.34 10.22
C ALA A 194 -8.34 7.47 11.57
N ILE A 195 -9.66 7.55 11.52
CA ILE A 195 -10.53 7.71 12.70
C ILE A 195 -11.38 6.45 12.88
#